data_58cd86f1f59b858c0e4379cf66aa43cd
#
_entry.id   58cd86f1f59b858c0e4379cf66aa43cd
#
_cell.length_a   1.000
_cell.length_b   1.000
_cell.length_c   1.000
_cell.angle_alpha   90.00
_cell.angle_beta   90.00
_cell.angle_gamma   90.00
#
_symmetry.space_group_name_H-M   'P 1'
#
loop_
_entity.id
_entity.type
_entity.pdbx_description
1 polymer ?
#
loop_
_entity_poly.entity_id
_entity_poly.type
_entity_poly.pdbx_seq_one_letter_code
_entity_poly.pdbx_strand_id
1 'polypeptide(L)'
;MTEHHAQAPSTDVRVAIVGVGNCASSLVQGVQYYKDADPNSSVPGLMHVKLGPYHVRDVKFVAAFDVDAKKVGFDLSEAIFASENNTIKIADVPPTDIVVQRGPTLDGIGKYYADTIELSDDEPVDVVKVLKDAQVDVLVSYLPVGSEQADKFYAQCAIDAGVAFVNALPVFIASDPVWAKKFEDAGVPIVGDDIKSQVGATITHRVMAKLFEDRGVTLDRTYQL
;
A
#
# COMPACT_ATOMS: atom_id res chain seq x y z
N MET A 1 20.87 -6.24 -42.68
CA MET A 1 21.19 -5.58 -41.40
C MET A 1 19.87 -5.31 -40.73
N THR A 2 19.47 -6.18 -39.82
CA THR A 2 18.25 -6.03 -39.01
C THR A 2 18.60 -5.18 -37.80
N GLU A 3 18.13 -3.94 -37.79
CA GLU A 3 18.23 -3.06 -36.61
C GLU A 3 17.41 -3.68 -35.49
N HIS A 4 18.08 -4.23 -34.49
CA HIS A 4 17.49 -4.50 -33.20
C HIS A 4 17.15 -3.14 -32.57
N HIS A 5 15.89 -2.72 -32.69
CA HIS A 5 15.36 -1.67 -31.85
C HIS A 5 15.39 -2.22 -30.40
N ALA A 6 16.37 -1.77 -29.64
CA ALA A 6 16.35 -1.95 -28.20
C ALA A 6 15.10 -1.25 -27.67
N GLN A 7 14.14 -2.02 -27.23
CA GLN A 7 12.95 -1.53 -26.59
C GLN A 7 13.39 -0.73 -25.34
N ALA A 8 12.96 0.51 -25.22
CA ALA A 8 13.26 1.29 -24.02
C ALA A 8 12.82 0.48 -22.79
N PRO A 9 13.61 0.49 -21.70
CA PRO A 9 13.22 -0.23 -20.50
C PRO A 9 11.83 0.22 -20.06
N SER A 10 10.97 -0.76 -19.71
CA SER A 10 9.63 -0.46 -19.18
C SER A 10 9.77 0.43 -17.94
N THR A 11 8.95 1.47 -17.86
CA THR A 11 8.83 2.29 -16.65
C THR A 11 7.81 1.70 -15.68
N ASP A 12 7.18 0.57 -16.00
CA ASP A 12 6.18 -0.07 -15.14
C ASP A 12 6.79 -0.44 -13.78
N VAL A 13 6.10 -0.08 -12.71
CA VAL A 13 6.40 -0.46 -11.33
C VAL A 13 5.40 -1.54 -10.92
N ARG A 14 5.89 -2.75 -10.71
CA ARG A 14 5.07 -3.93 -10.39
C ARG A 14 4.80 -4.00 -8.90
N VAL A 15 3.56 -3.74 -8.51
CA VAL A 15 3.15 -3.58 -7.12
C VAL A 15 2.31 -4.77 -6.66
N ALA A 16 2.67 -5.33 -5.51
CA ALA A 16 1.83 -6.25 -4.76
C ALA A 16 1.20 -5.54 -3.55
N ILE A 17 -0.02 -5.95 -3.18
CA ILE A 17 -0.76 -5.37 -2.05
C ILE A 17 -1.02 -6.45 -1.00
N VAL A 18 -0.80 -6.10 0.26
CA VAL A 18 -1.23 -6.89 1.42
C VAL A 18 -2.32 -6.14 2.16
N GLY A 19 -3.46 -6.79 2.35
CA GLY A 19 -4.66 -6.17 2.92
C GLY A 19 -5.45 -5.38 1.87
N VAL A 20 -6.46 -6.03 1.28
CA VAL A 20 -7.34 -5.44 0.24
C VAL A 20 -8.50 -4.71 0.91
N GLY A 21 -8.14 -3.76 1.80
CA GLY A 21 -9.08 -2.91 2.53
C GLY A 21 -9.34 -1.57 1.84
N ASN A 22 -9.84 -0.60 2.62
CA ASN A 22 -10.16 0.76 2.15
C ASN A 22 -8.96 1.49 1.55
N CYS A 23 -7.76 1.32 2.13
CA CYS A 23 -6.54 1.95 1.60
C CYS A 23 -6.15 1.36 0.24
N ALA A 24 -6.25 0.04 0.08
CA ALA A 24 -6.02 -0.62 -1.20
C ALA A 24 -7.06 -0.18 -2.24
N SER A 25 -8.34 -0.10 -1.86
CA SER A 25 -9.41 0.42 -2.71
C SER A 25 -9.10 1.83 -3.22
N SER A 26 -8.67 2.71 -2.31
CA SER A 26 -8.28 4.08 -2.67
C SER A 26 -7.07 4.14 -3.61
N LEU A 27 -6.06 3.30 -3.38
CA LEU A 27 -4.88 3.25 -4.23
C LEU A 27 -5.21 2.73 -5.64
N VAL A 28 -5.93 1.62 -5.74
CA VAL A 28 -6.28 1.00 -7.03
C VAL A 28 -7.16 1.93 -7.84
N GLN A 29 -8.20 2.50 -7.23
CA GLN A 29 -9.05 3.50 -7.86
C GLN A 29 -8.25 4.76 -8.25
N GLY A 30 -7.34 5.22 -7.38
CA GLY A 30 -6.51 6.41 -7.60
C GLY A 30 -5.60 6.26 -8.82
N VAL A 31 -4.95 5.12 -8.98
CA VAL A 31 -4.14 4.83 -10.17
C VAL A 31 -4.99 4.90 -11.44
N GLN A 32 -6.18 4.30 -11.41
CA GLN A 32 -7.11 4.34 -12.55
C GLN A 32 -7.63 5.75 -12.83
N TYR A 33 -7.96 6.51 -11.78
CA TYR A 33 -8.49 7.87 -11.89
C TYR A 33 -7.47 8.85 -12.49
N TYR A 34 -6.21 8.75 -12.07
CA TYR A 34 -5.15 9.66 -12.49
C TYR A 34 -4.29 9.17 -13.66
N LYS A 35 -4.61 8.03 -14.27
CA LYS A 35 -3.79 7.42 -15.33
C LYS A 35 -3.48 8.34 -16.51
N ASP A 36 -4.40 9.25 -16.83
CA ASP A 36 -4.30 10.18 -17.96
C ASP A 36 -3.99 11.62 -17.51
N ALA A 37 -3.57 11.81 -16.25
CA ALA A 37 -3.21 13.12 -15.73
C ALA A 37 -2.00 13.71 -16.50
N ASP A 38 -2.07 15.01 -16.82
CA ASP A 38 -0.99 15.70 -17.50
C ASP A 38 0.12 16.08 -16.50
N PRO A 39 1.36 15.57 -16.67
CA PRO A 39 2.47 15.87 -15.78
C PRO A 39 2.88 17.35 -15.73
N ASN A 40 2.44 18.17 -16.68
CA ASN A 40 2.73 19.60 -16.72
C ASN A 40 1.61 20.45 -16.08
N SER A 41 0.54 19.82 -15.62
CA SER A 41 -0.60 20.49 -15.01
C SER A 41 -0.61 20.29 -13.50
N SER A 42 -1.22 21.25 -12.78
CA SER A 42 -1.56 21.08 -11.38
C SER A 42 -2.80 20.20 -11.28
N VAL A 43 -2.64 19.01 -10.74
CA VAL A 43 -3.73 18.02 -10.61
C VAL A 43 -4.15 17.94 -9.14
N PRO A 44 -5.39 18.35 -8.81
CA PRO A 44 -5.88 18.25 -7.43
C PRO A 44 -5.80 16.80 -6.91
N GLY A 45 -5.30 16.64 -5.69
CA GLY A 45 -5.15 15.34 -5.05
C GLY A 45 -3.82 14.62 -5.33
N LEU A 46 -3.03 15.07 -6.31
CA LEU A 46 -1.67 14.58 -6.53
C LEU A 46 -0.64 15.67 -6.25
N MET A 47 0.37 15.35 -5.45
CA MET A 47 1.54 16.22 -5.31
C MET A 47 2.40 16.20 -6.59
N HIS A 48 2.52 15.02 -7.19
CA HIS A 48 3.27 14.81 -8.43
C HIS A 48 2.52 13.81 -9.31
N VAL A 49 2.22 14.18 -10.54
CA VAL A 49 1.72 13.26 -11.57
C VAL A 49 2.85 12.33 -12.02
N LYS A 50 4.07 12.86 -12.03
CA LYS A 50 5.28 12.15 -12.41
C LYS A 50 6.37 12.38 -11.36
N LEU A 51 6.99 11.31 -10.87
CA LEU A 51 8.12 11.33 -9.95
C LEU A 51 9.34 10.69 -10.62
N GLY A 52 10.35 11.51 -10.94
CA GLY A 52 11.48 11.04 -11.75
C GLY A 52 10.99 10.56 -13.14
N PRO A 53 11.34 9.35 -13.57
CA PRO A 53 10.87 8.79 -14.83
C PRO A 53 9.43 8.25 -14.76
N TYR A 54 8.89 7.99 -13.55
CA TYR A 54 7.65 7.27 -13.32
C TYR A 54 6.43 8.19 -13.31
N HIS A 55 5.41 7.84 -14.07
CA HIS A 55 4.09 8.43 -14.03
C HIS A 55 3.16 7.57 -13.15
N VAL A 56 2.08 8.14 -12.63
CA VAL A 56 1.10 7.39 -11.83
C VAL A 56 0.53 6.17 -12.56
N ARG A 57 0.39 6.25 -13.89
CA ARG A 57 -0.06 5.15 -14.75
C ARG A 57 0.91 3.97 -14.83
N ASP A 58 2.18 4.19 -14.43
CA ASP A 58 3.22 3.15 -14.50
C ASP A 58 3.12 2.18 -13.31
N VAL A 59 2.29 2.49 -12.31
CA VAL A 59 1.94 1.55 -11.23
C VAL A 59 1.09 0.44 -11.79
N LYS A 60 1.59 -0.81 -11.73
CA LYS A 60 0.90 -2.03 -12.18
C LYS A 60 0.72 -2.97 -11.01
N PHE A 61 -0.50 -3.23 -10.64
CA PHE A 61 -0.78 -4.26 -9.66
C PHE A 61 -0.55 -5.63 -10.29
N VAL A 62 0.16 -6.52 -9.60
CA VAL A 62 0.54 -7.84 -10.12
C VAL A 62 0.29 -8.98 -9.14
N ALA A 63 0.05 -8.68 -7.87
CA ALA A 63 -0.40 -9.63 -6.86
C ALA A 63 -1.16 -8.91 -5.75
N ALA A 64 -2.04 -9.64 -5.07
CA ALA A 64 -2.76 -9.13 -3.90
C ALA A 64 -3.01 -10.27 -2.90
N PHE A 65 -2.94 -9.95 -1.60
CA PHE A 65 -3.12 -10.91 -0.52
C PHE A 65 -4.15 -10.38 0.48
N ASP A 66 -5.07 -11.24 0.88
CA ASP A 66 -6.04 -10.99 1.94
C ASP A 66 -6.35 -12.30 2.67
N VAL A 67 -7.16 -12.24 3.73
CA VAL A 67 -7.63 -13.40 4.49
C VAL A 67 -9.15 -13.57 4.45
N ASP A 68 -9.86 -12.55 3.95
CA ASP A 68 -11.33 -12.48 3.93
C ASP A 68 -11.90 -13.37 2.80
N ALA A 69 -12.81 -14.28 3.15
CA ALA A 69 -13.50 -15.18 2.22
C ALA A 69 -14.25 -14.46 1.09
N LYS A 70 -14.66 -13.21 1.33
CA LYS A 70 -15.37 -12.40 0.33
C LYS A 70 -14.43 -11.70 -0.65
N LYS A 71 -13.11 -11.84 -0.46
CA LYS A 71 -12.07 -11.21 -1.30
C LYS A 71 -11.14 -12.22 -1.92
N VAL A 72 -10.72 -13.24 -1.16
CA VAL A 72 -9.87 -14.33 -1.66
C VAL A 72 -10.58 -15.07 -2.79
N GLY A 73 -9.85 -15.29 -3.90
CA GLY A 73 -10.37 -15.94 -5.10
C GLY A 73 -11.08 -15.00 -6.08
N PHE A 74 -11.33 -13.73 -5.72
CA PHE A 74 -11.94 -12.75 -6.61
C PHE A 74 -10.89 -11.84 -7.28
N ASP A 75 -11.29 -11.24 -8.41
CA ASP A 75 -10.46 -10.21 -9.05
C ASP A 75 -10.27 -9.00 -8.14
N LEU A 76 -9.09 -8.42 -8.15
CA LEU A 76 -8.76 -7.25 -7.34
C LEU A 76 -9.73 -6.10 -7.56
N SER A 77 -10.23 -5.90 -8.80
CA SER A 77 -11.21 -4.85 -9.13
C SER A 77 -12.56 -5.03 -8.43
N GLU A 78 -12.92 -6.26 -8.06
CA GLU A 78 -14.12 -6.60 -7.31
C GLU A 78 -13.84 -6.59 -5.80
N ALA A 79 -12.73 -7.21 -5.40
CA ALA A 79 -12.33 -7.36 -4.01
C ALA A 79 -12.17 -6.03 -3.26
N ILE A 80 -11.72 -4.97 -3.95
CA ILE A 80 -11.59 -3.61 -3.37
C ILE A 80 -12.91 -2.99 -2.94
N PHE A 81 -14.05 -3.54 -3.34
CA PHE A 81 -15.39 -3.09 -2.95
C PHE A 81 -16.16 -4.13 -2.11
N ALA A 82 -15.54 -5.26 -1.84
CA ALA A 82 -16.18 -6.36 -1.11
C ALA A 82 -16.05 -6.21 0.41
N SER A 83 -16.87 -7.00 1.13
CA SER A 83 -16.85 -7.13 2.59
C SER A 83 -17.04 -5.79 3.32
N GLU A 84 -16.19 -5.52 4.32
CA GLU A 84 -16.28 -4.30 5.16
C GLU A 84 -15.72 -3.04 4.49
N ASN A 85 -15.33 -3.13 3.21
CA ASN A 85 -14.85 -1.95 2.49
C ASN A 85 -15.98 -0.96 2.25
N ASN A 86 -15.76 0.29 2.67
CA ASN A 86 -16.73 1.37 2.55
C ASN A 86 -16.17 2.60 1.83
N THR A 87 -15.03 2.44 1.16
CA THR A 87 -14.47 3.48 0.30
C THR A 87 -15.46 3.81 -0.82
N ILE A 88 -15.76 5.09 -0.99
CA ILE A 88 -16.64 5.53 -2.07
C ILE A 88 -16.05 5.13 -3.43
N LYS A 89 -16.94 4.84 -4.39
CA LYS A 89 -16.51 4.58 -5.76
C LYS A 89 -16.12 5.88 -6.45
N ILE A 90 -14.83 6.06 -6.70
CA ILE A 90 -14.24 7.26 -7.34
C ILE A 90 -14.03 7.02 -8.83
N ALA A 91 -13.68 5.80 -9.21
CA ALA A 91 -13.40 5.40 -10.59
C ALA A 91 -13.93 4.01 -10.89
N ASP A 92 -14.29 3.77 -12.15
CA ASP A 92 -14.54 2.42 -12.65
C ASP A 92 -13.19 1.73 -12.91
N VAL A 93 -12.89 0.70 -12.11
CA VAL A 93 -11.70 -0.12 -12.29
C VAL A 93 -12.07 -1.30 -13.18
N PRO A 94 -11.47 -1.43 -14.37
CA PRO A 94 -11.70 -2.60 -15.22
C PRO A 94 -11.14 -3.86 -14.56
N PRO A 95 -11.56 -5.07 -14.99
CA PRO A 95 -10.95 -6.30 -14.54
C PRO A 95 -9.42 -6.23 -14.63
N THR A 96 -8.77 -6.63 -13.55
CA THR A 96 -7.32 -6.52 -13.41
C THR A 96 -6.59 -7.79 -13.80
N ASP A 97 -7.32 -8.90 -13.89
CA ASP A 97 -6.81 -10.28 -14.04
C ASP A 97 -5.90 -10.69 -12.85
N ILE A 98 -6.01 -9.98 -11.72
CA ILE A 98 -5.27 -10.27 -10.49
C ILE A 98 -6.23 -10.88 -9.49
N VAL A 99 -6.10 -12.17 -9.27
CA VAL A 99 -6.87 -12.88 -8.24
C VAL A 99 -6.24 -12.63 -6.88
N VAL A 100 -7.05 -12.19 -5.91
CA VAL A 100 -6.62 -12.01 -4.52
C VAL A 100 -6.31 -13.39 -3.93
N GLN A 101 -5.11 -13.57 -3.42
CA GLN A 101 -4.61 -14.82 -2.88
C GLN A 101 -4.70 -14.85 -1.35
N ARG A 102 -4.86 -16.06 -0.79
CA ARG A 102 -4.94 -16.29 0.64
C ARG A 102 -3.57 -16.11 1.30
N GLY A 103 -3.41 -15.06 2.12
CA GLY A 103 -2.26 -14.88 2.99
C GLY A 103 -2.41 -15.62 4.34
N PRO A 104 -1.36 -15.75 5.16
CA PRO A 104 -1.47 -16.29 6.52
C PRO A 104 -2.27 -15.33 7.41
N THR A 105 -3.10 -15.88 8.30
CA THR A 105 -3.97 -15.06 9.15
C THR A 105 -3.20 -14.30 10.22
N LEU A 106 -2.30 -14.96 10.94
CA LEU A 106 -1.56 -14.41 12.08
C LEU A 106 -2.46 -13.49 12.95
N ASP A 107 -1.97 -12.28 13.28
CA ASP A 107 -2.74 -11.23 13.97
C ASP A 107 -3.37 -10.21 12.99
N GLY A 108 -3.36 -10.51 11.69
CA GLY A 108 -3.76 -9.59 10.61
C GLY A 108 -5.24 -9.23 10.54
N ILE A 109 -6.11 -9.86 11.33
CA ILE A 109 -7.52 -9.51 11.42
C ILE A 109 -7.73 -8.35 12.40
N GLY A 110 -6.81 -8.17 13.35
CA GLY A 110 -6.99 -7.22 14.44
C GLY A 110 -8.18 -7.56 15.34
N LYS A 111 -8.35 -6.78 16.40
CA LYS A 111 -9.35 -7.04 17.43
C LYS A 111 -10.80 -6.84 16.95
N TYR A 112 -11.02 -5.90 16.03
CA TYR A 112 -12.36 -5.42 15.69
C TYR A 112 -13.01 -6.18 14.53
N TYR A 113 -12.20 -6.82 13.68
CA TYR A 113 -12.70 -7.53 12.51
C TYR A 113 -12.93 -9.02 12.75
N ALA A 114 -12.48 -9.56 13.89
CA ALA A 114 -12.63 -10.99 14.20
C ALA A 114 -14.08 -11.47 14.22
N ASP A 115 -15.03 -10.57 14.54
CA ASP A 115 -16.46 -10.88 14.63
C ASP A 115 -17.23 -10.55 13.32
N THR A 116 -16.60 -9.87 12.36
CA THR A 116 -17.28 -9.37 11.15
C THR A 116 -16.74 -9.97 9.86
N ILE A 117 -15.49 -10.43 9.85
CA ILE A 117 -14.85 -11.03 8.69
C ILE A 117 -14.88 -12.56 8.81
N GLU A 118 -15.41 -13.21 7.78
CA GLU A 118 -15.28 -14.65 7.58
C GLU A 118 -13.94 -14.95 6.91
N LEU A 119 -13.14 -15.80 7.53
CA LEU A 119 -11.85 -16.22 6.96
C LEU A 119 -12.06 -17.18 5.81
N SER A 120 -11.29 -17.02 4.74
CA SER A 120 -11.25 -18.00 3.66
C SER A 120 -10.72 -19.34 4.16
N ASP A 121 -11.34 -20.43 3.71
CA ASP A 121 -10.93 -21.80 3.98
C ASP A 121 -9.75 -22.25 3.09
N ASP A 122 -9.34 -21.43 2.13
CA ASP A 122 -8.20 -21.75 1.27
C ASP A 122 -6.90 -21.83 2.08
N GLU A 123 -5.99 -22.68 1.66
CA GLU A 123 -4.66 -22.74 2.25
C GLU A 123 -3.84 -21.48 1.91
N PRO A 124 -3.11 -20.92 2.87
CA PRO A 124 -2.23 -19.79 2.61
C PRO A 124 -1.18 -20.12 1.55
N VAL A 125 -0.99 -19.21 0.60
CA VAL A 125 0.03 -19.36 -0.45
C VAL A 125 1.45 -19.13 0.09
N ASP A 126 2.44 -19.64 -0.63
CA ASP A 126 3.83 -19.23 -0.42
C ASP A 126 4.03 -17.82 -0.97
N VAL A 127 3.97 -16.83 -0.07
CA VAL A 127 4.07 -15.40 -0.41
C VAL A 127 5.38 -15.09 -1.13
N VAL A 128 6.52 -15.64 -0.68
CA VAL A 128 7.83 -15.39 -1.29
C VAL A 128 7.85 -15.89 -2.73
N LYS A 129 7.28 -17.08 -2.96
CA LYS A 129 7.16 -17.64 -4.30
C LYS A 129 6.29 -16.77 -5.19
N VAL A 130 5.13 -16.32 -4.72
CA VAL A 130 4.22 -15.44 -5.48
C VAL A 130 4.91 -14.13 -5.84
N LEU A 131 5.61 -13.49 -4.90
CA LEU A 131 6.33 -12.25 -5.15
C LEU A 131 7.39 -12.40 -6.24
N LYS A 132 8.14 -13.52 -6.23
CA LYS A 132 9.15 -13.85 -7.25
C LYS A 132 8.53 -14.14 -8.60
N ASP A 133 7.53 -15.01 -8.64
CA ASP A 133 6.87 -15.44 -9.89
C ASP A 133 6.18 -14.26 -10.59
N ALA A 134 5.54 -13.38 -9.81
CA ALA A 134 4.93 -12.16 -10.30
C ALA A 134 5.94 -11.03 -10.56
N GLN A 135 7.24 -11.24 -10.33
CA GLN A 135 8.30 -10.25 -10.53
C GLN A 135 7.94 -8.90 -9.87
N VAL A 136 7.55 -8.94 -8.60
CA VAL A 136 7.13 -7.74 -7.86
C VAL A 136 8.33 -6.84 -7.61
N ASP A 137 8.17 -5.54 -7.84
CA ASP A 137 9.17 -4.51 -7.47
C ASP A 137 8.93 -3.99 -6.06
N VAL A 138 7.66 -3.80 -5.69
CA VAL A 138 7.26 -3.19 -4.41
C VAL A 138 6.08 -3.94 -3.80
N LEU A 139 6.22 -4.33 -2.54
CA LEU A 139 5.14 -4.86 -1.70
C LEU A 139 4.63 -3.74 -0.78
N VAL A 140 3.34 -3.42 -0.86
CA VAL A 140 2.71 -2.40 -0.02
C VAL A 140 1.82 -3.07 1.02
N SER A 141 2.06 -2.79 2.30
CA SER A 141 1.26 -3.31 3.41
C SER A 141 0.20 -2.31 3.84
N TYR A 142 -1.07 -2.72 3.75
CA TYR A 142 -2.28 -2.03 4.18
C TYR A 142 -3.09 -2.86 5.18
N LEU A 143 -2.43 -3.69 5.97
CA LEU A 143 -3.07 -4.49 7.01
C LEU A 143 -3.77 -3.60 8.05
N PRO A 144 -4.75 -4.13 8.80
CA PRO A 144 -5.39 -3.40 9.89
C PRO A 144 -4.41 -3.04 11.01
N VAL A 145 -4.68 -1.91 11.69
CA VAL A 145 -3.92 -1.53 12.88
C VAL A 145 -3.94 -2.64 13.94
N GLY A 146 -2.79 -2.98 14.48
CA GLY A 146 -2.60 -4.08 15.44
C GLY A 146 -2.05 -5.37 14.81
N SER A 147 -1.85 -5.41 13.50
CA SER A 147 -1.32 -6.57 12.76
C SER A 147 0.22 -6.63 12.77
N GLU A 148 0.83 -6.56 13.94
CA GLU A 148 2.29 -6.45 14.05
C GLU A 148 3.02 -7.71 13.55
N GLN A 149 2.52 -8.90 13.91
CA GLN A 149 3.15 -10.15 13.49
C GLN A 149 2.97 -10.39 11.99
N ALA A 150 1.78 -10.10 11.47
CA ALA A 150 1.50 -10.23 10.05
C ALA A 150 2.36 -9.26 9.22
N ASP A 151 2.48 -8.00 9.65
CA ASP A 151 3.27 -7.00 8.93
C ASP A 151 4.76 -7.37 8.91
N LYS A 152 5.31 -7.81 10.04
CA LYS A 152 6.68 -8.33 10.13
C LYS A 152 6.90 -9.59 9.28
N PHE A 153 5.90 -10.46 9.18
CA PHE A 153 5.95 -11.61 8.28
C PHE A 153 6.08 -11.18 6.82
N TYR A 154 5.25 -10.25 6.35
CA TYR A 154 5.32 -9.76 4.98
C TYR A 154 6.59 -8.95 4.72
N ALA A 155 7.09 -8.21 5.69
CA ALA A 155 8.38 -7.53 5.61
C ALA A 155 9.53 -8.54 5.41
N GLN A 156 9.51 -9.68 6.13
CA GLN A 156 10.48 -10.75 5.91
C GLN A 156 10.32 -11.40 4.55
N CYS A 157 9.09 -11.65 4.08
CA CYS A 157 8.84 -12.15 2.73
C CYS A 157 9.39 -11.21 1.65
N ALA A 158 9.28 -9.90 1.84
CA ALA A 158 9.83 -8.90 0.93
C ALA A 158 11.37 -9.01 0.86
N ILE A 159 12.04 -9.12 2.01
CA ILE A 159 13.50 -9.34 2.08
C ILE A 159 13.88 -10.62 1.34
N ASP A 160 13.20 -11.74 1.63
CA ASP A 160 13.52 -13.06 1.06
C ASP A 160 13.24 -13.13 -0.45
N ALA A 161 12.33 -12.29 -0.94
CA ALA A 161 12.03 -12.15 -2.36
C ALA A 161 12.91 -11.11 -3.08
N GLY A 162 13.60 -10.22 -2.35
CA GLY A 162 14.36 -9.10 -2.92
C GLY A 162 13.45 -7.97 -3.42
N VAL A 163 12.30 -7.77 -2.77
CA VAL A 163 11.24 -6.83 -3.16
C VAL A 163 11.23 -5.65 -2.19
N ALA A 164 11.16 -4.43 -2.69
CA ALA A 164 11.03 -3.23 -1.86
C ALA A 164 9.75 -3.30 -1.01
N PHE A 165 9.78 -2.75 0.21
CA PHE A 165 8.65 -2.79 1.14
C PHE A 165 8.18 -1.38 1.51
N VAL A 166 6.87 -1.16 1.40
CA VAL A 166 6.21 0.06 1.88
C VAL A 166 5.30 -0.31 3.04
N ASN A 167 5.71 0.07 4.24
CA ASN A 167 4.92 -0.11 5.45
C ASN A 167 3.99 1.09 5.67
N ALA A 168 2.71 0.90 5.39
CA ALA A 168 1.70 1.93 5.61
C ALA A 168 0.99 1.83 6.98
N LEU A 169 1.48 0.95 7.88
CA LEU A 169 0.95 0.74 9.21
C LEU A 169 1.79 1.44 10.28
N PRO A 170 1.20 1.76 11.45
CA PRO A 170 1.93 2.22 12.62
C PRO A 170 2.63 1.06 13.38
N VAL A 171 3.30 0.19 12.63
CA VAL A 171 4.18 -0.88 13.13
C VAL A 171 5.62 -0.47 12.84
N PHE A 172 6.47 -0.43 13.87
CA PHE A 172 7.85 0.01 13.70
C PHE A 172 8.69 -1.08 13.01
N ILE A 173 8.93 -0.89 11.72
CA ILE A 173 9.80 -1.74 10.89
C ILE A 173 10.90 -0.86 10.27
N ALA A 174 10.55 0.15 9.49
CA ALA A 174 11.54 1.04 8.88
C ALA A 174 12.33 1.85 9.91
N SER A 175 11.68 2.22 11.01
CA SER A 175 12.29 2.96 12.13
C SER A 175 12.91 2.07 13.21
N ASP A 176 12.70 0.76 13.17
CA ASP A 176 13.36 -0.19 14.08
C ASP A 176 14.78 -0.51 13.56
N PRO A 177 15.85 -0.27 14.36
CA PRO A 177 17.21 -0.46 13.89
C PRO A 177 17.55 -1.89 13.47
N VAL A 178 16.90 -2.89 14.08
CA VAL A 178 17.15 -4.31 13.76
C VAL A 178 16.55 -4.64 12.40
N TRP A 179 15.33 -4.20 12.14
CA TRP A 179 14.66 -4.39 10.86
C TRP A 179 15.30 -3.56 9.75
N ALA A 180 15.58 -2.28 10.02
CA ALA A 180 16.29 -1.43 9.06
C ALA A 180 17.62 -2.06 8.61
N LYS A 181 18.36 -2.64 9.57
CA LYS A 181 19.63 -3.35 9.27
C LYS A 181 19.41 -4.59 8.39
N LYS A 182 18.33 -5.36 8.58
CA LYS A 182 18.03 -6.52 7.72
C LYS A 182 17.78 -6.09 6.26
N PHE A 183 17.02 -5.01 6.06
CA PHE A 183 16.76 -4.47 4.73
C PHE A 183 18.04 -3.93 4.08
N GLU A 184 18.86 -3.21 4.84
CA GLU A 184 20.16 -2.71 4.38
C GLU A 184 21.09 -3.87 3.97
N ASP A 185 21.22 -4.90 4.80
CA ASP A 185 22.07 -6.05 4.51
C ASP A 185 21.61 -6.85 3.29
N ALA A 186 20.30 -6.90 3.06
CA ALA A 186 19.70 -7.51 1.87
C ALA A 186 19.78 -6.60 0.61
N GLY A 187 20.14 -5.34 0.77
CA GLY A 187 20.12 -4.35 -0.33
C GLY A 187 18.72 -4.05 -0.85
N VAL A 188 17.69 -4.19 -0.01
CA VAL A 188 16.28 -4.01 -0.35
C VAL A 188 15.76 -2.71 0.26
N PRO A 189 15.14 -1.81 -0.53
CA PRO A 189 14.57 -0.58 0.00
C PRO A 189 13.37 -0.82 0.92
N ILE A 190 13.24 -0.01 1.97
CA ILE A 190 12.05 0.08 2.81
C ILE A 190 11.65 1.54 3.00
N VAL A 191 10.35 1.80 2.98
CA VAL A 191 9.74 3.10 3.31
C VAL A 191 8.63 2.87 4.34
N GLY A 192 8.61 3.61 5.41
CA GLY A 192 7.63 3.57 6.50
C GLY A 192 8.09 4.49 7.63
N ASP A 193 7.51 4.44 8.79
CA ASP A 193 6.34 3.62 9.11
C ASP A 193 5.13 4.53 9.13
N ASP A 194 3.96 3.95 8.90
CA ASP A 194 2.68 4.64 8.83
C ASP A 194 2.51 5.58 7.61
N ILE A 195 1.28 5.83 7.24
CA ILE A 195 0.93 6.82 6.21
C ILE A 195 0.18 7.99 6.83
N LYS A 196 0.44 9.19 6.31
CA LYS A 196 -0.26 10.40 6.75
C LYS A 196 -1.34 10.79 5.77
N SER A 197 -2.48 11.23 6.30
CA SER A 197 -3.49 11.92 5.50
C SER A 197 -2.90 13.21 4.90
N GLN A 198 -3.31 13.56 3.68
CA GLN A 198 -2.88 14.81 3.03
C GLN A 198 -3.28 16.05 3.81
N VAL A 199 -4.50 16.03 4.40
CA VAL A 199 -5.06 17.14 5.23
C VAL A 199 -5.64 16.54 6.51
N GLY A 200 -5.24 15.58 7.12
CA GLY A 200 -5.82 15.01 8.34
C GLY A 200 -5.63 15.88 9.56
N ALA A 201 -6.18 15.46 10.67
CA ALA A 201 -6.10 16.15 11.96
C ALA A 201 -4.66 16.51 12.33
N THR A 202 -3.70 15.61 12.08
CA THR A 202 -2.28 15.86 12.38
C THR A 202 -1.71 17.04 11.59
N ILE A 203 -2.00 17.16 10.31
CA ILE A 203 -1.49 18.27 9.47
C ILE A 203 -2.17 19.57 9.89
N THR A 204 -3.50 19.57 10.02
CA THR A 204 -4.26 20.74 10.46
C THR A 204 -3.79 21.22 11.83
N HIS A 205 -3.63 20.31 12.78
CA HIS A 205 -3.16 20.61 14.12
C HIS A 205 -1.75 21.24 14.11
N ARG A 206 -0.82 20.68 13.36
CA ARG A 206 0.54 21.23 13.24
C ARG A 206 0.55 22.65 12.66
N VAL A 207 -0.25 22.88 11.62
CA VAL A 207 -0.35 24.22 11.01
C VAL A 207 -0.92 25.22 12.00
N MET A 208 -1.97 24.87 12.72
CA MET A 208 -2.59 25.72 13.72
C MET A 208 -1.65 25.99 14.90
N ALA A 209 -0.97 24.98 15.43
CA ALA A 209 0.00 25.15 16.51
C ALA A 209 1.14 26.08 16.10
N LYS A 210 1.66 25.90 14.87
CA LYS A 210 2.70 26.78 14.33
C LYS A 210 2.21 28.23 14.14
N LEU A 211 0.99 28.42 13.67
CA LEU A 211 0.39 29.75 13.55
C LEU A 211 0.34 30.47 14.90
N PHE A 212 -0.07 29.79 15.98
CA PHE A 212 -0.10 30.38 17.32
C PHE A 212 1.30 30.79 17.80
N GLU A 213 2.29 29.90 17.62
CA GLU A 213 3.69 30.20 17.92
C GLU A 213 4.18 31.46 17.18
N ASP A 214 3.99 31.46 15.84
CA ASP A 214 4.42 32.58 14.98
C ASP A 214 3.73 33.92 15.32
N ARG A 215 2.55 33.87 15.93
CA ARG A 215 1.80 35.04 16.40
C ARG A 215 2.10 35.39 17.86
N GLY A 216 3.01 34.69 18.52
CA GLY A 216 3.36 34.94 19.93
C GLY A 216 2.25 34.53 20.91
N VAL A 217 1.35 33.65 20.50
CA VAL A 217 0.29 33.12 21.36
C VAL A 217 0.77 31.80 21.95
N THR A 218 0.77 31.69 23.26
CA THR A 218 1.12 30.47 23.97
C THR A 218 0.02 29.43 23.83
N LEU A 219 0.35 28.25 23.29
CA LEU A 219 -0.55 27.12 23.26
C LEU A 219 -0.49 26.39 24.61
N ASP A 220 -1.54 26.53 25.43
CA ASP A 220 -1.60 25.91 26.75
C ASP A 220 -2.00 24.45 26.69
N ARG A 221 -3.03 24.12 25.92
CA ARG A 221 -3.53 22.74 25.77
C ARG A 221 -4.13 22.51 24.39
N THR A 222 -4.09 21.24 23.98
CA THR A 222 -4.75 20.78 22.77
C THR A 222 -5.26 19.36 22.95
N TYR A 223 -6.38 19.06 22.32
CA TYR A 223 -6.98 17.72 22.29
C TYR A 223 -7.34 17.37 20.86
N GLN A 224 -7.04 16.14 20.49
CA GLN A 224 -7.47 15.55 19.22
C GLN A 224 -8.37 14.36 19.55
N LEU A 225 -9.60 14.40 19.08
CA LEU A 225 -10.62 13.37 19.28
C LEU A 225 -10.84 12.60 17.99
#